data_2f7dc0c4e36c6febe2fa2f3a11158409
#
_entry.id   2f7dc0c4e36c6febe2fa2f3a11158409
#
_cell.length_a   1.000
_cell.length_b   1.000
_cell.length_c   1.000
_cell.angle_alpha   90.00
_cell.angle_beta   90.00
_cell.angle_gamma   90.00
#
_symmetry.space_group_name_H-M   'P 1'
#
loop_
_entity.id
_entity.type
_entity.pdbx_description
1 polymer ?
#
loop_
_entity_poly.entity_id
_entity_poly.type
_entity_poly.pdbx_seq_one_letter_code
_entity_poly.pdbx_strand_id
1 'polypeptide(L)'
;SAIIPILQGNRDLCINTLNDSQQDIAEHFAGLTDLSPEERFEYHIWHRGQTGQLEVEGALAHLHGSIVDQREIGTHYVFFVQINEIRNTDAQVPALLYFRRQFKSLA
;
A
#
# COMPACT_ATOMS: atom_id res chain seq x y z
N SER A 1 0.59 14.82 -6.79
CA SER A 1 0.37 13.39 -6.94
C SER A 1 -1.08 13.10 -7.31
N ALA A 2 -1.30 12.15 -8.21
CA ALA A 2 -2.64 11.75 -8.64
C ALA A 2 -3.47 11.13 -7.51
N ILE A 3 -2.83 10.60 -6.46
CA ILE A 3 -3.54 9.98 -5.35
C ILE A 3 -4.16 11.00 -4.39
N ILE A 4 -3.65 12.22 -4.33
CA ILE A 4 -4.11 13.21 -3.35
C ILE A 4 -5.60 13.56 -3.51
N PRO A 5 -6.09 13.89 -4.73
CA PRO A 5 -7.52 14.16 -4.89
C PRO A 5 -8.40 12.95 -4.54
N ILE A 6 -7.92 11.73 -4.83
CA ILE A 6 -8.64 10.50 -4.50
C ILE A 6 -8.77 10.34 -2.99
N LEU A 7 -7.69 10.56 -2.24
CA LEU A 7 -7.70 10.45 -0.78
C LEU A 7 -8.53 11.56 -0.13
N GLN A 8 -8.62 12.72 -0.76
CA GLN A 8 -9.47 13.81 -0.28
C GLN A 8 -10.96 13.49 -0.46
N GLY A 9 -11.31 12.74 -1.50
CA GLY A 9 -12.69 12.34 -1.78
C GLY A 9 -13.12 11.06 -1.06
N ASN A 10 -12.20 10.12 -0.85
CA ASN A 10 -12.46 8.86 -0.15
C ASN A 10 -11.50 8.73 1.03
N ARG A 11 -12.05 8.77 2.23
CA ARG A 11 -11.27 8.77 3.47
C ARG A 11 -10.92 7.38 3.99
N ASP A 12 -11.54 6.34 3.46
CA ASP A 12 -11.24 4.96 3.85
C ASP A 12 -10.10 4.41 2.98
N LEU A 13 -9.18 3.71 3.60
CA LEU A 13 -8.05 3.13 2.89
C LEU A 13 -7.56 1.84 3.55
N CYS A 14 -6.79 1.07 2.79
CA CYS A 14 -6.06 -0.08 3.30
C CYS A 14 -4.58 0.08 2.95
N ILE A 15 -3.73 -0.04 3.95
CA ILE A 15 -2.29 -0.06 3.77
C ILE A 15 -1.86 -1.51 3.71
N ASN A 16 -1.24 -1.91 2.59
CA ASN A 16 -0.69 -3.24 2.39
C ASN A 16 0.81 -3.19 2.61
N THR A 17 1.29 -3.91 3.63
CA THR A 17 2.73 -4.01 3.89
C THR A 17 3.27 -5.23 3.16
N LEU A 18 4.20 -5.02 2.23
CA LEU A 18 4.64 -6.04 1.31
C LEU A 18 5.73 -6.94 1.89
N ASN A 19 5.75 -8.20 1.44
CA ASN A 19 6.86 -9.11 1.69
C ASN A 19 7.92 -8.96 0.59
N ASP A 20 9.09 -9.58 0.78
CA ASP A 20 10.23 -9.42 -0.11
C ASP A 20 10.02 -10.03 -1.50
N SER A 21 9.07 -10.93 -1.69
CA SER A 21 8.73 -11.49 -3.00
C SER A 21 7.78 -10.60 -3.80
N GLN A 22 7.32 -9.49 -3.23
CA GLN A 22 6.34 -8.58 -3.83
C GLN A 22 6.96 -7.26 -4.30
N GLN A 23 8.25 -7.27 -4.61
CA GLN A 23 8.93 -6.06 -5.09
C GLN A 23 8.30 -5.50 -6.36
N ASP A 24 7.81 -6.38 -7.25
CA ASP A 24 7.14 -5.97 -8.49
C ASP A 24 5.90 -5.12 -8.20
N ILE A 25 5.14 -5.41 -7.15
CA ILE A 25 3.99 -4.60 -6.76
C ILE A 25 4.43 -3.18 -6.43
N ALA A 26 5.48 -3.06 -5.60
CA ALA A 26 6.02 -1.75 -5.24
C ALA A 26 6.47 -0.97 -6.48
N GLU A 27 7.14 -1.64 -7.41
CA GLU A 27 7.61 -1.01 -8.63
C GLU A 27 6.46 -0.56 -9.53
N HIS A 28 5.42 -1.39 -9.68
CA HIS A 28 4.25 -1.04 -10.50
C HIS A 28 3.54 0.19 -9.94
N PHE A 29 3.29 0.21 -8.64
CA PHE A 29 2.55 1.32 -8.02
C PHE A 29 3.41 2.55 -7.78
N ALA A 30 4.73 2.42 -7.79
CA ALA A 30 5.63 3.58 -7.76
C ALA A 30 5.81 4.22 -9.14
N GLY A 31 5.21 3.65 -10.19
CA GLY A 31 5.33 4.18 -11.55
C GLY A 31 6.67 3.87 -12.22
N LEU A 32 7.37 2.83 -11.75
CA LEU A 32 8.65 2.42 -12.31
C LEU A 32 8.51 1.46 -13.50
N THR A 33 7.29 1.09 -13.84
CA THR A 33 6.98 0.22 -14.98
C THR A 33 5.98 0.91 -15.90
N ASP A 34 5.87 0.45 -17.14
CA ASP A 34 5.01 1.06 -18.15
C ASP A 34 3.54 0.61 -18.06
N LEU A 35 3.13 0.02 -16.95
CA LEU A 35 1.77 -0.48 -16.79
C LEU A 35 0.78 0.67 -16.57
N SER A 36 -0.40 0.55 -17.20
CA SER A 36 -1.52 1.43 -16.89
C SER A 36 -2.01 1.21 -15.47
N PRO A 37 -2.77 2.14 -14.87
CA PRO A 37 -3.33 1.94 -13.53
C PRO A 37 -4.11 0.64 -13.38
N GLU A 38 -4.86 0.22 -14.41
CA GLU A 38 -5.63 -1.02 -14.38
C GLU A 38 -4.72 -2.25 -14.46
N GLU A 39 -3.69 -2.21 -15.31
CA GLU A 39 -2.76 -3.32 -15.49
C GLU A 39 -1.94 -3.64 -14.24
N ARG A 40 -1.76 -2.66 -13.34
CA ARG A 40 -1.01 -2.85 -12.11
C ARG A 40 -1.62 -3.91 -11.19
N PHE A 41 -2.91 -4.18 -11.33
CA PHE A 41 -3.62 -5.16 -10.52
C PHE A 41 -3.64 -6.57 -11.13
N GLU A 42 -3.13 -6.76 -12.33
CA GLU A 42 -3.29 -8.02 -13.08
C GLU A 42 -2.31 -9.11 -12.66
N TYR A 43 -1.19 -8.75 -12.03
CA TYR A 43 -0.10 -9.69 -11.76
C TYR A 43 -0.18 -10.36 -10.39
N HIS A 44 -1.15 -9.98 -9.58
CA HIS A 44 -1.32 -10.53 -8.24
C HIS A 44 -2.80 -10.71 -7.93
N ILE A 45 -3.08 -11.45 -6.86
CA ILE A 45 -4.46 -11.68 -6.43
C ILE A 45 -4.83 -10.61 -5.41
N TRP A 46 -5.94 -9.93 -5.67
CA TRP A 46 -6.45 -8.87 -4.82
C TRP A 46 -7.84 -9.24 -4.30
N HIS A 47 -8.09 -8.91 -3.06
CA HIS A 47 -9.39 -9.13 -2.41
C HIS A 47 -9.92 -7.80 -1.90
N ARG A 48 -11.24 -7.69 -1.73
CA ARG A 48 -11.84 -6.53 -1.09
C ARG A 48 -12.12 -6.84 0.36
N GLY A 49 -11.71 -5.94 1.27
CA GLY A 49 -12.05 -5.99 2.68
C GLY A 49 -13.51 -5.55 2.91
N GLN A 50 -13.91 -5.48 4.17
CA GLN A 50 -15.29 -5.14 4.54
C GLN A 50 -15.74 -3.77 4.05
N THR A 51 -14.82 -2.80 4.00
CA THR A 51 -15.12 -1.45 3.51
C THR A 51 -14.90 -1.28 2.01
N GLY A 52 -14.57 -2.38 1.31
CA GLY A 52 -14.34 -2.36 -0.13
C GLY A 52 -12.91 -2.01 -0.55
N GLN A 53 -12.02 -1.75 0.40
CA GLN A 53 -10.64 -1.41 0.11
C GLN A 53 -9.85 -2.67 -0.26
N LEU A 54 -8.89 -2.52 -1.19
CA LEU A 54 -8.17 -3.65 -1.77
C LEU A 54 -7.05 -4.14 -0.87
N GLU A 55 -6.96 -5.47 -0.79
CA GLU A 55 -5.91 -6.20 -0.06
C GLU A 55 -5.21 -7.11 -1.05
N VAL A 56 -3.88 -6.99 -1.15
CA VAL A 56 -3.11 -7.90 -1.98
C VAL A 56 -2.81 -9.18 -1.19
N GLU A 57 -3.06 -10.33 -1.81
CA GLU A 57 -2.76 -11.62 -1.20
C GLU A 57 -1.27 -11.77 -0.95
N GLY A 58 -0.89 -12.27 0.22
CA GLY A 58 0.50 -12.50 0.60
C GLY A 58 1.18 -11.32 1.28
N ALA A 59 0.54 -10.18 1.42
CA ALA A 59 1.10 -9.06 2.18
C ALA A 59 1.36 -9.45 3.64
N LEU A 60 2.36 -8.85 4.26
CA LEU A 60 2.67 -9.09 5.67
C LEU A 60 1.53 -8.64 6.57
N ALA A 61 0.92 -7.53 6.24
CA ALA A 61 -0.18 -6.98 7.02
C ALA A 61 -1.10 -6.16 6.10
N HIS A 62 -2.37 -6.13 6.48
CA HIS A 62 -3.38 -5.25 5.92
C HIS A 62 -3.88 -4.36 7.04
N LEU A 63 -3.67 -3.05 6.93
CA LEU A 63 -4.11 -2.08 7.92
C LEU A 63 -5.25 -1.28 7.31
N HIS A 64 -6.46 -1.50 7.80
CA HIS A 64 -7.65 -0.77 7.38
C HIS A 64 -7.89 0.41 8.29
N GLY A 65 -8.17 1.55 7.73
CA GLY A 65 -8.41 2.74 8.52
C GLY A 65 -9.08 3.85 7.74
N SER A 66 -9.22 4.97 8.43
CA SER A 66 -9.82 6.17 7.87
C SER A 66 -8.91 7.36 8.12
N ILE A 67 -8.80 8.23 7.13
CA ILE A 67 -8.03 9.47 7.25
C ILE A 67 -8.82 10.41 8.17
N VAL A 68 -8.22 10.79 9.29
CA VAL A 68 -8.84 11.67 10.29
C VAL A 68 -8.29 13.09 10.23
N ASP A 69 -7.13 13.30 9.64
CA ASP A 69 -6.53 14.62 9.47
C ASP A 69 -5.50 14.55 8.35
N GLN A 70 -5.20 15.71 7.77
CA GLN A 70 -4.16 15.82 6.77
C GLN A 70 -3.49 17.17 6.85
N ARG A 71 -2.21 17.23 6.47
CA ARG A 71 -1.43 18.47 6.44
C ARG A 71 -0.56 18.51 5.21
N GLU A 72 -0.46 19.69 4.63
CA GLU A 72 0.50 19.96 3.57
C GLU A 72 1.73 20.62 4.18
N ILE A 73 2.89 20.00 3.98
CA ILE A 73 4.16 20.52 4.52
C ILE A 73 5.16 20.53 3.37
N GLY A 74 5.48 21.74 2.87
CA GLY A 74 6.37 21.87 1.72
C GLY A 74 5.80 21.16 0.50
N THR A 75 6.54 20.20 -0.04
CA THR A 75 6.14 19.42 -1.21
C THR A 75 5.43 18.12 -0.84
N HIS A 76 5.16 17.90 0.45
CA HIS A 76 4.60 16.64 0.95
C HIS A 76 3.24 16.86 1.61
N TYR A 77 2.41 15.83 1.52
CA TYR A 77 1.19 15.71 2.33
C TYR A 77 1.41 14.66 3.40
N VAL A 78 0.96 14.96 4.62
CA VAL A 78 0.96 14.01 5.73
C VAL A 78 -0.48 13.67 6.06
N PHE A 79 -0.79 12.37 6.02
CA PHE A 79 -2.13 11.88 6.37
C PHE A 79 -2.08 11.19 7.71
N PHE A 80 -3.01 11.54 8.58
CA PHE A 80 -3.18 10.88 9.87
C PHE A 80 -4.32 9.88 9.72
N VAL A 81 -4.00 8.60 9.91
CA VAL A 81 -4.93 7.51 9.68
C VAL A 81 -5.25 6.82 11.00
N GLN A 82 -6.53 6.77 11.32
CA GLN A 82 -6.99 5.97 12.45
C GLN A 82 -7.18 4.54 11.95
N ILE A 83 -6.41 3.61 12.53
CA ILE A 83 -6.49 2.20 12.14
C ILE A 83 -7.62 1.54 12.90
N ASN A 84 -8.53 0.89 12.16
CA ASN A 84 -9.70 0.23 12.72
C ASN A 84 -9.56 -1.29 12.74
N GLU A 85 -8.78 -1.85 11.81
CA GLU A 85 -8.58 -3.29 11.69
C GLU A 85 -7.17 -3.58 11.20
N ILE A 86 -6.51 -4.55 11.83
CA ILE A 86 -5.19 -5.03 11.41
C ILE A 86 -5.29 -6.53 11.24
N ARG A 87 -4.89 -7.01 10.05
CA ARG A 87 -4.73 -8.45 9.81
C ARG A 87 -3.30 -8.72 9.41
N ASN A 88 -2.64 -9.62 10.14
CA ASN A 88 -1.28 -10.04 9.88
C ASN A 88 -1.28 -11.42 9.24
N THR A 89 -0.27 -11.68 8.41
CA THR A 89 -0.03 -13.05 7.95
C THR A 89 0.65 -13.85 9.06
N ASP A 90 0.32 -15.15 9.13
CA ASP A 90 1.01 -16.07 10.05
C ASP A 90 2.33 -16.57 9.47
N ALA A 91 2.58 -16.35 8.18
CA ALA A 91 3.81 -16.78 7.55
C ALA A 91 4.98 -15.92 8.00
N GLN A 92 6.10 -16.59 8.30
CA GLN A 92 7.33 -15.90 8.66
C GLN A 92 8.10 -15.59 7.37
N VAL A 93 7.65 -14.60 6.64
CA VAL A 93 8.30 -14.13 5.42
C VAL A 93 8.98 -12.78 5.68
N PRO A 94 10.15 -12.55 5.07
CA PRO A 94 10.85 -11.29 5.26
C PRO A 94 10.08 -10.11 4.67
N ALA A 95 10.20 -8.96 5.32
CA ALA A 95 9.64 -7.72 4.82
C ALA A 95 10.41 -7.21 3.60
N LEU A 96 9.70 -6.55 2.70
CA LEU A 96 10.32 -5.78 1.64
C LEU A 96 10.71 -4.41 2.19
N LEU A 97 11.98 -4.03 2.03
CA LEU A 97 12.50 -2.75 2.46
C LEU A 97 12.91 -1.92 1.25
N TYR A 98 12.74 -0.61 1.37
CA TYR A 98 13.29 0.34 0.41
C TYR A 98 14.20 1.31 1.17
N PHE A 99 15.51 1.25 0.85
CA PHE A 99 16.51 2.05 1.55
C PHE A 99 17.58 2.50 0.57
N ARG A 100 17.89 3.77 0.60
CA ARG A 100 18.89 4.39 -0.29
C ARG A 100 18.62 4.05 -1.77
N ARG A 101 17.36 4.15 -2.18
CA ARG A 101 16.88 3.91 -3.55
C ARG A 101 17.07 2.47 -4.02
N GLN A 102 17.11 1.52 -3.09
CA GLN A 102 17.22 0.10 -3.41
C GLN A 102 16.20 -0.70 -2.62
N PHE A 103 15.60 -1.68 -3.27
CA PHE A 103 14.77 -2.67 -2.58
C PHE A 103 15.65 -3.71 -1.92
N LYS A 104 15.30 -4.09 -0.71
CA LYS A 104 16.06 -5.04 0.10
C LYS A 104 15.13 -5.95 0.89
N SER A 105 15.68 -7.08 1.34
CA SER A 105 15.01 -8.02 2.23
C SER A 105 15.72 -8.04 3.56
N LEU A 106 14.97 -8.34 4.64
CA LEU A 106 15.54 -8.58 5.97
C LEU A 106 16.10 -10.00 6.14
N ALA A 107 15.87 -10.85 5.14
CA ALA A 107 16.35 -12.24 5.20
C ALA A 107 17.89 -12.33 5.17
#